data_36b4f57845341143c64955e2b237907c
#
_entry.id   36b4f57845341143c64955e2b237907c
#
_cell.length_a   1.000
_cell.length_b   1.000
_cell.length_c   1.000
_cell.angle_alpha   90.00
_cell.angle_beta   90.00
_cell.angle_gamma   90.00
#
_symmetry.space_group_name_H-M   'P 1'
#
loop_
_entity.id
_entity.type
_entity.pdbx_description
1 polymer ?
#
loop_
_entity_poly.entity_id
_entity_poly.type
_entity_poly.pdbx_seq_one_letter_code
_entity_poly.pdbx_strand_id
1 'polypeptide(L)'
;IVSDFEKNRVLALYKILTAYTDEQHQISMQDILVHMDAEGYYCSEDSILRYIKQLRNELGVDVISGRGRNARYFIGNRLLEKEEMKLIIDSVNASNFIEKSIATKMIDKLKSTMSLYDAEELDRSVLGINIAKAENKKILYNVNLIQEALSKGVQISFDYMVWDRNKKLVKKSDRRYNMNPWALIWANDRYYLYGYDVKEKDGVLSERNYRVDKLDNIKLSDIPRAGKSQFRIFNAN
;
A
#
# COMPACT_ATOMS: atom_id res chain seq x y z
N ILE A 1 -2.59 26.83 24.10
CA ILE A 1 -3.17 26.60 22.76
C ILE A 1 -2.12 27.02 21.76
N VAL A 2 -1.46 26.07 21.10
CA VAL A 2 -0.50 26.32 20.01
C VAL A 2 -1.26 26.91 18.84
N SER A 3 -0.82 28.03 18.29
CA SER A 3 -1.49 28.65 17.14
C SER A 3 -1.43 27.72 15.92
N ASP A 4 -2.41 27.80 15.02
CA ASP A 4 -2.41 26.99 13.78
C ASP A 4 -1.18 27.26 12.92
N PHE A 5 -0.61 28.45 13.02
CA PHE A 5 0.61 28.85 12.34
C PHE A 5 1.87 28.12 12.91
N GLU A 6 1.92 27.85 14.21
CA GLU A 6 3.01 27.06 14.81
C GLU A 6 2.91 25.58 14.48
N LYS A 7 1.70 25.02 14.42
CA LYS A 7 1.48 23.62 14.01
C LYS A 7 2.01 23.35 12.60
N ASN A 8 1.81 24.29 11.67
CA ASN A 8 2.33 24.17 10.30
C ASN A 8 3.86 24.15 10.26
N ARG A 9 4.54 24.91 11.14
CA ARG A 9 6.00 24.95 11.23
C ARG A 9 6.60 23.66 11.78
N VAL A 10 5.96 23.06 12.80
CA VAL A 10 6.37 21.76 13.34
C VAL A 10 6.25 20.69 12.29
N LEU A 11 5.14 20.69 11.52
CA LEU A 11 4.94 19.74 10.42
C LEU A 11 5.94 19.95 9.28
N ALA A 12 6.27 21.21 8.94
CA ALA A 12 7.29 21.52 7.94
C ALA A 12 8.66 21.00 8.39
N LEU A 13 9.05 21.25 9.63
CA LEU A 13 10.29 20.72 10.20
C LEU A 13 10.33 19.18 10.16
N TYR A 14 9.22 18.52 10.52
CA TYR A 14 9.13 17.06 10.43
C TYR A 14 9.36 16.55 9.01
N LYS A 15 8.73 17.18 8.01
CA LYS A 15 8.92 16.83 6.60
C LYS A 15 10.36 17.02 6.13
N ILE A 16 10.99 18.15 6.53
CA ILE A 16 12.39 18.44 6.21
C ILE A 16 13.30 17.36 6.80
N LEU A 17 13.17 17.08 8.10
CA LEU A 17 13.98 16.05 8.74
C LEU A 17 13.74 14.67 8.11
N THR A 18 12.50 14.32 7.80
CA THR A 18 12.18 13.04 7.13
C THR A 18 12.84 12.92 5.76
N ALA A 19 12.80 13.97 4.96
CA ALA A 19 13.31 13.96 3.59
C ALA A 19 14.84 14.08 3.50
N TYR A 20 15.44 14.94 4.31
CA TYR A 20 16.85 15.32 4.15
C TYR A 20 17.78 14.68 5.17
N THR A 21 17.30 13.78 6.03
CA THR A 21 18.17 13.14 7.02
C THR A 21 17.98 11.63 7.11
N ASP A 22 19.04 10.94 7.47
CA ASP A 22 19.14 9.57 7.93
C ASP A 22 20.39 9.43 8.82
N GLU A 23 20.76 8.21 9.24
CA GLU A 23 21.91 7.98 10.10
C GLU A 23 23.24 8.45 9.48
N GLN A 24 23.35 8.34 8.14
CA GLN A 24 24.56 8.72 7.40
C GLN A 24 24.54 10.19 6.95
N HIS A 25 23.34 10.74 6.75
CA HIS A 25 23.12 12.10 6.24
C HIS A 25 22.44 12.95 7.31
N GLN A 26 23.27 13.56 8.15
CA GLN A 26 22.82 14.41 9.25
C GLN A 26 23.00 15.88 8.87
N ILE A 27 22.03 16.73 9.19
CA ILE A 27 22.05 18.16 8.88
C ILE A 27 22.33 19.04 10.10
N SER A 28 22.91 20.21 9.89
CA SER A 28 23.17 21.19 10.92
C SER A 28 21.93 22.05 11.22
N MET A 29 21.97 22.83 12.31
CA MET A 29 20.94 23.84 12.61
C MET A 29 20.79 24.83 11.44
N GLN A 30 21.91 25.23 10.84
CA GLN A 30 21.92 26.18 9.73
C GLN A 30 21.22 25.57 8.49
N ASP A 31 21.47 24.29 8.19
CA ASP A 31 20.80 23.60 7.08
C ASP A 31 19.28 23.54 7.33
N ILE A 32 18.86 23.27 8.59
CA ILE A 32 17.44 23.27 8.96
C ILE A 32 16.82 24.65 8.69
N LEU A 33 17.49 25.72 9.11
CA LEU A 33 16.98 27.08 8.90
C LEU A 33 16.86 27.42 7.42
N VAL A 34 17.84 27.03 6.59
CA VAL A 34 17.80 27.22 5.13
C VAL A 34 16.61 26.45 4.52
N HIS A 35 16.39 25.21 4.90
CA HIS A 35 15.25 24.44 4.39
C HIS A 35 13.90 25.02 4.86
N MET A 36 13.80 25.46 6.11
CA MET A 36 12.58 26.12 6.62
C MET A 36 12.28 27.42 5.88
N ASP A 37 13.31 28.21 5.59
CA ASP A 37 13.20 29.45 4.84
C ASP A 37 12.72 29.20 3.39
N ALA A 38 13.28 28.18 2.74
CA ALA A 38 12.87 27.74 1.40
C ALA A 38 11.40 27.34 1.33
N GLU A 39 10.85 26.78 2.42
CA GLU A 39 9.42 26.44 2.57
C GLU A 39 8.57 27.68 2.99
N GLY A 40 9.18 28.86 3.12
CA GLY A 40 8.51 30.11 3.52
C GLY A 40 8.31 30.27 5.04
N TYR A 41 9.03 29.53 5.86
CA TYR A 41 8.94 29.60 7.32
C TYR A 41 10.20 30.20 7.94
N TYR A 42 10.20 31.49 8.16
CA TYR A 42 11.30 32.18 8.89
C TYR A 42 11.27 31.79 10.38
N CYS A 43 12.34 31.17 10.87
CA CYS A 43 12.47 30.66 12.23
C CYS A 43 13.80 31.06 12.84
N SER A 44 13.83 31.25 14.19
CA SER A 44 15.05 31.32 14.95
C SER A 44 15.50 29.93 15.40
N GLU A 45 16.78 29.76 15.75
CA GLU A 45 17.31 28.50 16.32
C GLU A 45 16.51 28.04 17.55
N ASP A 46 16.16 28.96 18.46
CA ASP A 46 15.35 28.65 19.65
C ASP A 46 13.95 28.08 19.25
N SER A 47 13.36 28.63 18.17
CA SER A 47 12.10 28.12 17.66
C SER A 47 12.25 26.69 17.13
N ILE A 48 13.31 26.40 16.38
CA ILE A 48 13.60 25.06 15.89
C ILE A 48 13.83 24.09 17.04
N LEU A 49 14.61 24.47 18.07
CA LEU A 49 14.81 23.62 19.25
C LEU A 49 13.48 23.31 19.97
N ARG A 50 12.59 24.29 20.08
CA ARG A 50 11.26 24.10 20.64
C ARG A 50 10.44 23.12 19.80
N TYR A 51 10.46 23.23 18.47
CA TYR A 51 9.74 22.33 17.57
C TYR A 51 10.32 20.91 17.62
N ILE A 52 11.65 20.75 17.71
CA ILE A 52 12.27 19.45 17.92
C ILE A 52 11.79 18.82 19.24
N LYS A 53 11.68 19.61 20.31
CA LYS A 53 11.14 19.13 21.59
C LYS A 53 9.68 18.69 21.47
N GLN A 54 8.86 19.40 20.70
CA GLN A 54 7.48 19.00 20.39
C GLN A 54 7.43 17.71 19.59
N LEU A 55 8.24 17.58 18.55
CA LEU A 55 8.34 16.33 17.76
C LEU A 55 8.67 15.13 18.64
N ARG A 56 9.65 15.27 19.55
CA ARG A 56 10.05 14.20 20.49
C ARG A 56 8.96 13.86 21.50
N ASN A 57 8.47 14.87 22.21
CA ASN A 57 7.69 14.66 23.42
C ASN A 57 6.19 14.49 23.15
N GLU A 58 5.67 15.14 22.11
CA GLU A 58 4.23 15.15 21.79
C GLU A 58 3.87 14.20 20.65
N LEU A 59 4.78 14.03 19.67
CA LEU A 59 4.54 13.22 18.48
C LEU A 59 5.35 11.91 18.45
N GLY A 60 6.22 11.68 19.44
CA GLY A 60 7.01 10.44 19.53
C GLY A 60 8.04 10.26 18.40
N VAL A 61 8.40 11.35 17.70
CA VAL A 61 9.40 11.29 16.63
C VAL A 61 10.79 11.26 17.24
N ASP A 62 11.57 10.24 16.92
CA ASP A 62 12.95 10.10 17.42
C ASP A 62 13.91 10.99 16.63
N VAL A 63 13.91 12.29 16.97
CA VAL A 63 14.89 13.23 16.41
C VAL A 63 16.16 13.14 17.24
N ILE A 64 17.22 12.58 16.70
CA ILE A 64 18.54 12.52 17.35
C ILE A 64 19.30 13.81 17.08
N SER A 65 20.01 14.29 18.11
CA SER A 65 20.88 15.45 17.98
C SER A 65 22.19 15.23 18.72
N GLY A 66 23.29 15.61 18.08
CA GLY A 66 24.59 15.74 18.75
C GLY A 66 24.59 16.81 19.85
N ARG A 67 25.71 16.94 20.56
CA ARG A 67 25.91 17.95 21.60
C ARG A 67 26.83 19.08 21.11
N GLY A 68 26.58 20.30 21.58
CA GLY A 68 27.44 21.45 21.35
C GLY A 68 27.13 22.22 20.04
N ARG A 69 28.03 23.15 19.71
CA ARG A 69 27.85 24.14 18.63
C ARG A 69 27.75 23.53 17.23
N ASN A 70 28.32 22.32 17.06
CA ASN A 70 28.28 21.57 15.78
C ASN A 70 27.27 20.41 15.82
N ALA A 71 26.21 20.55 16.61
CA ALA A 71 25.16 19.52 16.67
C ALA A 71 24.59 19.21 15.28
N ARG A 72 24.46 17.93 14.99
CA ARG A 72 23.81 17.41 13.79
C ARG A 72 22.52 16.76 14.19
N TYR A 73 21.53 16.85 13.32
CA TYR A 73 20.17 16.40 13.56
C TYR A 73 19.75 15.39 12.50
N PHE A 74 19.08 14.34 12.93
CA PHE A 74 18.48 13.35 12.04
C PHE A 74 17.33 12.61 12.72
N ILE A 75 16.49 11.94 11.95
CA ILE A 75 15.47 11.01 12.46
C ILE A 75 16.12 9.64 12.63
N GLY A 76 16.21 9.16 13.89
CA GLY A 76 16.85 7.90 14.25
C GLY A 76 15.95 6.70 13.95
N ASN A 77 14.73 6.68 14.47
CA ASN A 77 13.84 5.54 14.33
C ASN A 77 12.73 5.86 13.31
N ARG A 78 12.71 5.16 12.20
CA ARG A 78 11.68 5.27 11.17
C ARG A 78 10.63 4.18 11.32
N LEU A 79 9.45 4.38 10.74
CA LEU A 79 8.38 3.38 10.75
C LEU A 79 8.82 2.06 10.09
N LEU A 80 9.63 2.15 9.05
CA LEU A 80 10.25 1.02 8.36
C LEU A 80 11.73 1.33 8.17
N GLU A 81 12.57 0.36 8.51
CA GLU A 81 14.00 0.42 8.26
C GLU A 81 14.28 0.28 6.74
N LYS A 82 15.45 0.69 6.30
CA LYS A 82 15.84 0.68 4.88
C LYS A 82 15.72 -0.72 4.26
N GLU A 83 16.16 -1.75 4.98
CA GLU A 83 16.14 -3.14 4.54
C GLU A 83 14.70 -3.68 4.43
N GLU A 84 13.83 -3.30 5.36
CA GLU A 84 12.41 -3.65 5.33
C GLU A 84 11.71 -2.97 4.14
N MET A 85 12.00 -1.69 3.93
CA MET A 85 11.48 -0.94 2.79
C MET A 85 11.94 -1.55 1.46
N LYS A 86 13.23 -1.94 1.36
CA LYS A 86 13.75 -2.64 0.20
C LYS A 86 12.99 -3.93 -0.08
N LEU A 87 12.75 -4.75 0.94
CA LEU A 87 12.01 -6.00 0.80
C LEU A 87 10.58 -5.75 0.28
N ILE A 88 9.90 -4.73 0.79
CA ILE A 88 8.55 -4.37 0.34
C ILE A 88 8.58 -3.90 -1.12
N ILE A 89 9.51 -3.01 -1.48
CA ILE A 89 9.67 -2.50 -2.86
C ILE A 89 9.98 -3.64 -3.82
N ASP A 90 10.92 -4.52 -3.48
CA ASP A 90 11.28 -5.67 -4.30
C ASP A 90 10.09 -6.63 -4.47
N SER A 91 9.30 -6.85 -3.42
CA SER A 91 8.09 -7.68 -3.46
C SER A 91 7.02 -7.08 -4.41
N VAL A 92 6.80 -5.76 -4.36
CA VAL A 92 5.91 -5.06 -5.28
C VAL A 92 6.43 -5.13 -6.72
N ASN A 93 7.75 -5.00 -6.92
CA ASN A 93 8.37 -5.11 -8.23
C ASN A 93 8.30 -6.55 -8.78
N ALA A 94 8.51 -7.55 -7.95
CA ALA A 94 8.47 -8.96 -8.35
C ALA A 94 7.06 -9.48 -8.60
N SER A 95 6.04 -8.86 -8.03
CA SER A 95 4.66 -9.31 -8.18
C SER A 95 4.17 -9.24 -9.63
N ASN A 96 3.76 -10.39 -10.17
CA ASN A 96 3.11 -10.47 -11.48
C ASN A 96 1.65 -10.01 -11.46
N PHE A 97 1.06 -9.95 -10.27
CA PHE A 97 -0.34 -9.59 -10.06
C PHE A 97 -0.58 -8.08 -10.21
N ILE A 98 0.39 -7.25 -9.81
CA ILE A 98 0.25 -5.80 -9.79
C ILE A 98 0.62 -5.23 -11.17
N GLU A 99 -0.30 -4.48 -11.79
CA GLU A 99 -0.03 -3.77 -13.05
C GLU A 99 1.10 -2.74 -12.87
N LYS A 100 1.91 -2.56 -13.92
CA LYS A 100 3.16 -1.77 -13.85
C LYS A 100 2.95 -0.34 -13.33
N SER A 101 1.93 0.37 -13.82
CA SER A 101 1.70 1.77 -13.41
C SER A 101 1.23 1.87 -11.95
N ILE A 102 0.51 0.86 -11.46
CA ILE A 102 0.10 0.75 -10.05
C ILE A 102 1.32 0.46 -9.18
N ALA A 103 2.17 -0.50 -9.58
CA ALA A 103 3.40 -0.83 -8.86
C ALA A 103 4.30 0.42 -8.73
N THR A 104 4.54 1.15 -9.83
CA THR A 104 5.32 2.39 -9.80
C THR A 104 4.76 3.39 -8.78
N LYS A 105 3.45 3.68 -8.84
CA LYS A 105 2.81 4.61 -7.90
C LYS A 105 2.90 4.15 -6.43
N MET A 106 2.83 2.85 -6.19
CA MET A 106 2.99 2.31 -4.83
C MET A 106 4.42 2.50 -4.35
N ILE A 107 5.41 2.21 -5.18
CA ILE A 107 6.83 2.37 -4.89
C ILE A 107 7.16 3.84 -4.63
N ASP A 108 6.67 4.77 -5.46
CA ASP A 108 6.87 6.20 -5.26
C ASP A 108 6.31 6.68 -3.90
N LYS A 109 5.14 6.19 -3.51
CA LYS A 109 4.57 6.48 -2.18
C LYS A 109 5.41 5.91 -1.04
N LEU A 110 5.90 4.68 -1.17
CA LEU A 110 6.79 4.07 -0.18
C LEU A 110 8.08 4.89 -0.04
N LYS A 111 8.71 5.24 -1.15
CA LYS A 111 9.93 6.07 -1.17
C LYS A 111 9.73 7.44 -0.56
N SER A 112 8.55 8.05 -0.73
CA SER A 112 8.25 9.36 -0.12
C SER A 112 8.24 9.36 1.41
N THR A 113 8.30 8.20 2.06
CA THR A 113 8.42 8.04 3.52
C THR A 113 9.86 7.84 4.00
N MET A 114 10.82 7.79 3.08
CA MET A 114 12.26 7.61 3.34
C MET A 114 13.02 8.93 3.22
N SER A 115 14.33 8.91 3.53
CA SER A 115 15.21 9.98 3.11
C SER A 115 15.38 9.97 1.60
N LEU A 116 15.67 11.13 1.02
CA LEU A 116 15.97 11.24 -0.41
C LEU A 116 17.18 10.39 -0.79
N TYR A 117 18.16 10.27 0.10
CA TYR A 117 19.39 9.50 -0.09
C TYR A 117 19.11 8.00 -0.13
N ASP A 118 18.36 7.47 0.83
CA ASP A 118 17.97 6.07 0.85
C ASP A 118 17.06 5.72 -0.33
N ALA A 119 16.13 6.60 -0.68
CA ALA A 119 15.26 6.41 -1.84
C ALA A 119 16.06 6.33 -3.15
N GLU A 120 17.08 7.19 -3.33
CA GLU A 120 17.98 7.18 -4.49
C GLU A 120 18.86 5.92 -4.53
N GLU A 121 19.36 5.49 -3.39
CA GLU A 121 20.15 4.25 -3.30
C GLU A 121 19.32 3.03 -3.70
N LEU A 122 18.06 2.96 -3.25
CA LEU A 122 17.16 1.88 -3.64
C LEU A 122 16.86 1.87 -5.15
N ASP A 123 16.79 3.03 -5.79
CA ASP A 123 16.62 3.12 -7.24
C ASP A 123 17.77 2.51 -8.02
N ARG A 124 18.98 2.69 -7.55
CA ARG A 124 20.20 2.13 -8.19
C ARG A 124 20.30 0.61 -8.03
N SER A 125 19.70 0.06 -6.99
CA SER A 125 19.82 -1.36 -6.65
C SER A 125 18.82 -2.27 -7.37
N VAL A 126 17.79 -1.74 -8.00
CA VAL A 126 16.74 -2.52 -8.70
C VAL A 126 17.14 -2.76 -10.14
N LEU A 127 17.90 -3.82 -10.39
CA LEU A 127 18.06 -4.37 -11.74
C LEU A 127 16.71 -4.97 -12.16
N GLY A 128 16.00 -4.26 -13.05
CA GLY A 128 14.69 -4.66 -13.53
C GLY A 128 14.74 -5.98 -14.29
N ILE A 129 14.32 -7.07 -13.65
CA ILE A 129 13.89 -8.26 -14.37
C ILE A 129 12.58 -7.85 -15.05
N ASN A 130 12.51 -7.97 -16.38
CA ASN A 130 11.27 -7.76 -17.15
C ASN A 130 10.28 -8.86 -16.81
N ILE A 131 9.59 -8.73 -15.67
CA ILE A 131 8.51 -9.62 -15.26
C ILE A 131 7.25 -9.16 -15.97
N ALA A 132 6.58 -10.09 -16.65
CA ALA A 132 5.30 -9.80 -17.31
C ALA A 132 4.26 -9.44 -16.24
N LYS A 133 3.93 -8.16 -16.15
CA LYS A 133 2.94 -7.63 -15.21
C LYS A 133 1.51 -7.90 -15.69
N ALA A 134 0.56 -7.96 -14.75
CA ALA A 134 -0.86 -8.03 -15.09
C ALA A 134 -1.30 -6.79 -15.87
N GLU A 135 -2.18 -6.98 -16.84
CA GLU A 135 -2.75 -5.88 -17.66
C GLU A 135 -4.01 -5.28 -17.02
N ASN A 136 -4.59 -5.94 -16.04
CA ASN A 136 -5.84 -5.52 -15.43
C ASN A 136 -5.62 -4.44 -14.36
N LYS A 137 -5.84 -3.19 -14.73
CA LYS A 137 -5.77 -2.02 -13.81
C LYS A 137 -6.82 -2.02 -12.70
N LYS A 138 -7.88 -2.83 -12.84
CA LYS A 138 -8.99 -2.88 -11.88
C LYS A 138 -8.76 -3.89 -10.75
N ILE A 139 -7.63 -4.58 -10.71
CA ILE A 139 -7.38 -5.68 -9.77
C ILE A 139 -7.59 -5.24 -8.31
N LEU A 140 -6.96 -4.14 -7.88
CA LEU A 140 -7.11 -3.64 -6.51
C LEU A 140 -8.55 -3.19 -6.20
N TYR A 141 -9.23 -2.63 -7.19
CA TYR A 141 -10.64 -2.28 -7.07
C TYR A 141 -11.52 -3.55 -6.93
N ASN A 142 -11.24 -4.58 -7.72
CA ASN A 142 -11.94 -5.86 -7.62
C ASN A 142 -11.72 -6.53 -6.26
N VAL A 143 -10.49 -6.51 -5.74
CA VAL A 143 -10.17 -6.99 -4.38
C VAL A 143 -11.02 -6.26 -3.34
N ASN A 144 -11.11 -4.92 -3.42
CA ASN A 144 -11.91 -4.13 -2.49
C ASN A 144 -13.40 -4.48 -2.56
N LEU A 145 -13.98 -4.60 -3.75
CA LEU A 145 -15.39 -4.99 -3.91
C LEU A 145 -15.67 -6.39 -3.34
N ILE A 146 -14.74 -7.33 -3.53
CA ILE A 146 -14.87 -8.67 -2.97
C ILE A 146 -14.81 -8.62 -1.44
N GLN A 147 -13.87 -7.86 -0.86
CA GLN A 147 -13.78 -7.68 0.58
C GLN A 147 -15.05 -7.06 1.17
N GLU A 148 -15.62 -6.07 0.48
CA GLU A 148 -16.89 -5.47 0.86
C GLU A 148 -18.03 -6.49 0.86
N ALA A 149 -18.13 -7.33 -0.19
CA ALA A 149 -19.13 -8.38 -0.27
C ALA A 149 -18.95 -9.44 0.82
N LEU A 150 -17.70 -9.82 1.14
CA LEU A 150 -17.36 -10.73 2.22
C LEU A 150 -17.78 -10.17 3.59
N SER A 151 -17.52 -8.88 3.83
CA SER A 151 -17.89 -8.18 5.07
C SER A 151 -19.40 -8.06 5.24
N LYS A 152 -20.11 -7.69 4.16
CA LYS A 152 -21.57 -7.58 4.16
C LYS A 152 -22.29 -8.93 4.15
N GLY A 153 -21.58 -10.01 3.84
CA GLY A 153 -22.18 -11.34 3.75
C GLY A 153 -23.19 -11.50 2.60
N VAL A 154 -22.94 -10.84 1.47
CA VAL A 154 -23.87 -10.81 0.32
C VAL A 154 -23.29 -11.53 -0.92
N GLN A 155 -24.20 -11.88 -1.83
CA GLN A 155 -23.82 -12.44 -3.11
C GLN A 155 -23.19 -11.40 -4.03
N ILE A 156 -22.40 -11.87 -5.01
CA ILE A 156 -21.84 -11.04 -6.06
C ILE A 156 -22.16 -11.60 -7.44
N SER A 157 -22.13 -10.73 -8.44
CA SER A 157 -22.15 -11.11 -9.84
C SER A 157 -21.00 -10.45 -10.60
N PHE A 158 -20.46 -11.13 -11.61
CA PHE A 158 -19.33 -10.66 -12.39
C PHE A 158 -19.27 -11.28 -13.78
N ASP A 159 -18.47 -10.68 -14.65
CA ASP A 159 -18.05 -11.27 -15.92
C ASP A 159 -16.70 -11.96 -15.71
N TYR A 160 -16.55 -13.21 -16.20
CA TYR A 160 -15.27 -13.91 -16.14
C TYR A 160 -14.57 -13.84 -17.48
N MET A 161 -13.33 -13.32 -17.48
CA MET A 161 -12.55 -13.03 -18.68
C MET A 161 -11.56 -14.15 -18.98
N VAL A 162 -11.36 -14.43 -20.26
CA VAL A 162 -10.37 -15.40 -20.78
C VAL A 162 -9.64 -14.80 -21.97
N TRP A 163 -8.44 -15.28 -22.24
CA TRP A 163 -7.70 -14.90 -23.43
C TRP A 163 -8.24 -15.68 -24.65
N ASP A 164 -8.51 -14.97 -25.72
CA ASP A 164 -8.80 -15.59 -27.02
C ASP A 164 -7.50 -16.00 -27.73
N ARG A 165 -7.64 -16.58 -28.94
CA ARG A 165 -6.51 -17.00 -29.79
C ARG A 165 -5.63 -15.82 -30.23
N ASN A 166 -6.17 -14.61 -30.24
CA ASN A 166 -5.51 -13.38 -30.62
C ASN A 166 -4.89 -12.64 -29.42
N LYS A 167 -4.83 -13.29 -28.25
CA LYS A 167 -4.36 -12.71 -26.98
C LYS A 167 -5.17 -11.48 -26.56
N LYS A 168 -6.47 -11.43 -26.86
CA LYS A 168 -7.40 -10.43 -26.36
C LYS A 168 -8.22 -11.00 -25.21
N LEU A 169 -8.47 -10.17 -24.22
CA LEU A 169 -9.29 -10.53 -23.07
C LEU A 169 -10.77 -10.42 -23.47
N VAL A 170 -11.47 -11.54 -23.47
CA VAL A 170 -12.89 -11.65 -23.87
C VAL A 170 -13.69 -12.32 -22.77
N LYS A 171 -15.01 -12.09 -22.74
CA LYS A 171 -15.89 -12.80 -21.81
C LYS A 171 -15.91 -14.31 -22.13
N LYS A 172 -15.76 -15.13 -21.10
CA LYS A 172 -15.86 -16.59 -21.23
C LYS A 172 -17.30 -17.03 -21.60
N SER A 173 -18.30 -16.25 -21.20
CA SER A 173 -19.71 -16.53 -21.43
C SER A 173 -20.50 -15.21 -21.47
N ASP A 174 -21.57 -15.16 -22.26
CA ASP A 174 -22.51 -14.03 -22.27
C ASP A 174 -23.31 -13.94 -20.97
N ARG A 175 -23.42 -15.04 -20.24
CA ARG A 175 -24.08 -15.06 -18.92
C ARG A 175 -23.13 -14.55 -17.84
N ARG A 176 -23.66 -13.69 -16.96
CA ARG A 176 -22.94 -13.30 -15.76
C ARG A 176 -22.83 -14.49 -14.80
N TYR A 177 -21.68 -14.56 -14.15
CA TYR A 177 -21.46 -15.49 -13.04
C TYR A 177 -22.05 -14.89 -11.76
N ASN A 178 -22.78 -15.70 -11.00
CA ASN A 178 -23.32 -15.32 -9.69
C ASN A 178 -22.75 -16.27 -8.65
N MET A 179 -22.32 -15.72 -7.52
CA MET A 179 -21.55 -16.45 -6.54
C MET A 179 -21.88 -16.03 -5.11
N ASN A 180 -21.81 -16.99 -4.20
CA ASN A 180 -21.76 -16.79 -2.76
C ASN A 180 -20.28 -16.71 -2.32
N PRO A 181 -19.68 -15.51 -2.12
CA PRO A 181 -18.27 -15.37 -1.79
C PRO A 181 -18.01 -15.74 -0.33
N TRP A 182 -16.96 -16.53 -0.04
CA TRP A 182 -16.62 -16.94 1.32
C TRP A 182 -15.21 -16.60 1.74
N ALA A 183 -14.27 -16.61 0.83
CA ALA A 183 -12.89 -16.23 1.13
C ALA A 183 -12.19 -15.56 -0.06
N LEU A 184 -11.23 -14.70 0.25
CA LEU A 184 -10.25 -14.19 -0.68
C LEU A 184 -8.90 -14.81 -0.30
N ILE A 185 -8.35 -15.64 -1.17
CA ILE A 185 -7.15 -16.44 -0.90
C ILE A 185 -5.99 -15.87 -1.73
N TRP A 186 -4.86 -15.60 -1.07
CA TRP A 186 -3.62 -15.27 -1.75
C TRP A 186 -2.78 -16.54 -1.93
N ALA A 187 -2.51 -16.91 -3.16
CA ALA A 187 -1.69 -18.05 -3.51
C ALA A 187 -0.99 -17.84 -4.86
N ASN A 188 0.26 -18.28 -4.97
CA ASN A 188 1.04 -18.21 -6.21
C ASN A 188 1.04 -16.81 -6.86
N ASP A 189 1.28 -15.79 -6.06
CA ASP A 189 1.31 -14.38 -6.47
C ASP A 189 -0.01 -13.90 -7.12
N ARG A 190 -1.17 -14.42 -6.66
CA ARG A 190 -2.51 -14.04 -7.15
C ARG A 190 -3.57 -14.15 -6.08
N TYR A 191 -4.60 -13.31 -6.21
CA TYR A 191 -5.83 -13.49 -5.45
C TYR A 191 -6.80 -14.44 -6.15
N TYR A 192 -7.38 -15.31 -5.35
CA TYR A 192 -8.46 -16.22 -5.74
C TYR A 192 -9.67 -15.94 -4.88
N LEU A 193 -10.80 -15.78 -5.55
CA LEU A 193 -12.11 -15.70 -4.90
C LEU A 193 -12.66 -17.12 -4.74
N TYR A 194 -12.78 -17.56 -3.49
CA TYR A 194 -13.38 -18.85 -3.13
C TYR A 194 -14.82 -18.66 -2.64
N GLY A 195 -15.67 -19.60 -2.98
CA GLY A 195 -17.05 -19.66 -2.53
C GLY A 195 -17.88 -20.68 -3.29
N TYR A 196 -19.17 -20.43 -3.41
CA TYR A 196 -20.11 -21.39 -4.01
C TYR A 196 -20.95 -20.74 -5.09
N ASP A 197 -21.36 -21.53 -6.11
CA ASP A 197 -22.38 -21.08 -7.05
C ASP A 197 -23.68 -20.73 -6.32
N VAL A 198 -24.47 -19.81 -6.91
CA VAL A 198 -25.78 -19.45 -6.37
C VAL A 198 -26.80 -20.56 -6.62
N LYS A 199 -26.62 -21.35 -7.68
CA LYS A 199 -27.51 -22.47 -8.03
C LYS A 199 -27.06 -23.74 -7.31
N GLU A 200 -27.96 -24.32 -6.56
CA GLU A 200 -27.82 -25.65 -6.02
C GLU A 200 -27.97 -26.72 -7.13
N LYS A 201 -27.19 -27.77 -7.00
CA LYS A 201 -27.37 -28.99 -7.76
C LYS A 201 -27.54 -30.12 -6.77
N ASP A 202 -28.66 -30.82 -6.84
CA ASP A 202 -29.02 -31.91 -5.91
C ASP A 202 -28.97 -31.47 -4.43
N GLY A 203 -29.42 -30.24 -4.13
CA GLY A 203 -29.44 -29.68 -2.79
C GLY A 203 -28.08 -29.25 -2.25
N VAL A 204 -27.04 -29.23 -3.09
CA VAL A 204 -25.67 -28.85 -2.71
C VAL A 204 -25.16 -27.70 -3.58
N LEU A 205 -24.57 -26.70 -2.94
CA LEU A 205 -23.90 -25.62 -3.63
C LEU A 205 -22.53 -26.08 -4.14
N SER A 206 -22.27 -25.90 -5.42
CA SER A 206 -20.99 -26.30 -6.02
C SER A 206 -19.87 -25.31 -5.66
N GLU A 207 -18.75 -25.82 -5.18
CA GLU A 207 -17.54 -25.03 -4.92
C GLU A 207 -17.01 -24.37 -6.18
N ARG A 208 -16.53 -23.14 -6.03
CA ARG A 208 -15.90 -22.38 -7.11
C ARG A 208 -14.69 -21.61 -6.60
N ASN A 209 -13.73 -21.52 -7.50
CA ASN A 209 -12.50 -20.76 -7.27
C ASN A 209 -12.18 -19.96 -8.54
N TYR A 210 -12.16 -18.64 -8.41
CA TYR A 210 -11.94 -17.73 -9.53
C TYR A 210 -10.74 -16.83 -9.30
N ARG A 211 -9.88 -16.69 -10.29
CA ARG A 211 -8.78 -15.73 -10.26
C ARG A 211 -9.34 -14.31 -10.35
N VAL A 212 -8.94 -13.46 -9.40
CA VAL A 212 -9.47 -12.09 -9.31
C VAL A 212 -9.00 -11.20 -10.47
N ASP A 213 -7.81 -11.45 -11.03
CA ASP A 213 -7.31 -10.75 -12.21
C ASP A 213 -8.12 -11.01 -13.49
N LYS A 214 -8.96 -12.04 -13.48
CA LYS A 214 -9.89 -12.40 -14.57
C LYS A 214 -11.33 -11.98 -14.31
N LEU A 215 -11.62 -11.32 -13.21
CA LEU A 215 -12.95 -10.81 -12.92
C LEU A 215 -13.09 -9.40 -13.51
N ASP A 216 -14.23 -9.12 -14.12
CA ASP A 216 -14.60 -7.78 -14.55
C ASP A 216 -16.05 -7.48 -14.16
N ASN A 217 -16.37 -6.20 -14.05
CA ASN A 217 -17.72 -5.71 -13.81
C ASN A 217 -18.40 -6.37 -12.59
N ILE A 218 -17.66 -6.46 -11.46
CA ILE A 218 -18.19 -7.01 -10.22
C ILE A 218 -19.31 -6.12 -9.69
N LYS A 219 -20.43 -6.73 -9.30
CA LYS A 219 -21.56 -6.04 -8.65
C LYS A 219 -21.95 -6.80 -7.39
N LEU A 220 -22.12 -6.09 -6.30
CA LEU A 220 -22.70 -6.62 -5.08
C LEU A 220 -24.22 -6.75 -5.26
N SER A 221 -24.80 -7.76 -4.63
CA SER A 221 -26.24 -7.98 -4.54
C SER A 221 -26.71 -7.63 -3.12
N ASP A 222 -27.99 -7.34 -2.93
CA ASP A 222 -28.59 -7.23 -1.60
C ASP A 222 -28.99 -8.60 -1.03
N ILE A 223 -28.80 -9.68 -1.78
CA ILE A 223 -29.16 -11.04 -1.38
C ILE A 223 -28.06 -11.59 -0.46
N PRO A 224 -28.42 -12.09 0.75
CA PRO A 224 -27.44 -12.73 1.64
C PRO A 224 -26.79 -13.95 0.96
N ARG A 225 -25.50 -14.14 1.23
CA ARG A 225 -24.78 -15.33 0.70
C ARG A 225 -25.27 -16.61 1.40
N ALA A 226 -25.37 -17.69 0.62
CA ALA A 226 -25.66 -19.03 1.11
C ALA A 226 -24.37 -19.85 1.32
N GLY A 227 -24.50 -21.06 1.92
CA GLY A 227 -23.37 -22.00 2.05
C GLY A 227 -22.61 -21.95 3.37
N LYS A 228 -23.16 -21.30 4.41
CA LYS A 228 -22.50 -21.19 5.74
C LYS A 228 -22.17 -22.56 6.35
N SER A 229 -23.07 -23.54 6.20
CA SER A 229 -22.87 -24.90 6.73
C SER A 229 -21.80 -25.70 5.96
N GLN A 230 -21.55 -25.35 4.70
CA GLN A 230 -20.59 -26.02 3.84
C GLN A 230 -19.19 -25.38 3.94
N PHE A 231 -19.11 -24.09 4.30
CA PHE A 231 -17.84 -23.38 4.44
C PHE A 231 -17.10 -23.87 5.68
N ARG A 232 -16.01 -24.60 5.46
CA ARG A 232 -15.04 -24.94 6.49
C ARG A 232 -13.89 -23.96 6.40
N ILE A 233 -13.59 -23.29 7.50
CA ILE A 233 -12.39 -22.47 7.59
C ILE A 233 -11.22 -23.45 7.42
N PHE A 234 -10.41 -23.23 6.39
CA PHE A 234 -9.12 -23.87 6.27
C PHE A 234 -8.27 -23.37 7.45
N ASN A 235 -8.18 -24.15 8.51
CA ASN A 235 -7.13 -23.95 9.48
C ASN A 235 -5.84 -24.31 8.74
N ALA A 236 -5.15 -23.29 8.25
CA ALA A 236 -3.75 -23.43 7.88
C ALA A 236 -2.98 -23.61 9.21
N ASN A 237 -2.63 -24.85 9.54
CA ASN A 237 -1.62 -25.15 10.52
C ASN A 237 -0.25 -24.82 9.93
#